data_3480c71890d7fae4d384a2582be2fb17
#
_entry.id   3480c71890d7fae4d384a2582be2fb17
#
_cell.length_a   1.000
_cell.length_b   1.000
_cell.length_c   1.000
_cell.angle_alpha   90.00
_cell.angle_beta   90.00
_cell.angle_gamma   90.00
#
_symmetry.space_group_name_H-M   'P 1'
#
loop_
_entity.id
_entity.type
_entity.pdbx_description
1 polymer ?
#
loop_
_entity_poly.entity_id
_entity_poly.type
_entity_poly.pdbx_seq_one_letter_code
_entity_poly.pdbx_strand_id
1 'polypeptide(L)'
;TEGQTVHYSLPYGYWMLGFTASNSQYHQSVAGFNGPISYAGKSNNAEVKLSRLVYRDQSRKTTVVLKGFRRESRNVIEDTELPDQHRVVGGWEFSLNHREFIGDATLDGTLAYKRGTGGFGARPAAEEIAFGNGASPFLEGTSRLKLYTAEVSLNAPFKLGEEKLRYSGLVRAQWNRTPLTPQDRFAIGGRYTVRGFDGETSLMGE
;
A
#
# COMPACT_ATOMS: atom_id res chain seq x y z
N THR A 1 15.72 12.09 1.97
CA THR A 1 14.68 11.25 2.61
C THR A 1 15.34 10.44 3.71
N GLU A 2 14.80 10.51 4.90
CA GLU A 2 15.22 9.74 6.07
C GLU A 2 14.04 8.89 6.55
N GLY A 3 14.31 7.69 7.06
CA GLY A 3 13.26 6.82 7.55
C GLY A 3 13.80 5.78 8.54
N GLN A 4 12.95 5.43 9.49
CA GLN A 4 13.21 4.38 10.47
C GLN A 4 12.02 3.42 10.50
N THR A 5 12.31 2.13 10.61
CA THR A 5 11.29 1.10 10.76
C THR A 5 11.71 0.14 11.85
N VAL A 6 10.79 -0.10 12.77
CA VAL A 6 10.92 -1.11 13.82
C VAL A 6 9.90 -2.20 13.55
N HIS A 7 10.35 -3.43 13.55
CA HIS A 7 9.50 -4.60 13.40
C HIS A 7 9.78 -5.61 14.52
N TYR A 8 8.72 -6.13 15.12
CA TYR A 8 8.79 -7.17 16.14
C TYR A 8 7.74 -8.25 15.84
N SER A 9 8.11 -9.53 15.98
CA SER A 9 7.18 -10.64 15.75
C SER A 9 7.32 -11.72 16.81
N LEU A 10 6.16 -12.29 17.17
CA LEU A 10 6.00 -13.35 18.19
C LEU A 10 5.32 -14.56 17.55
N PRO A 11 6.03 -15.65 17.29
CA PRO A 11 5.44 -16.90 16.82
C PRO A 11 4.82 -17.68 18.00
N TYR A 12 3.63 -18.25 17.76
CA TYR A 12 2.99 -19.17 18.68
C TYR A 12 2.26 -20.28 17.91
N GLY A 13 2.87 -21.45 17.82
CA GLY A 13 2.38 -22.56 17.01
C GLY A 13 2.22 -22.15 15.54
N TYR A 14 1.00 -22.25 15.03
CA TYR A 14 0.65 -21.81 13.65
C TYR A 14 0.27 -20.34 13.55
N TRP A 15 0.35 -19.59 14.64
CA TRP A 15 0.05 -18.18 14.70
C TRP A 15 1.33 -17.35 14.73
N MET A 16 1.25 -16.16 14.19
CA MET A 16 2.29 -15.15 14.33
C MET A 16 1.65 -13.78 14.55
N LEU A 17 2.01 -13.13 15.64
CA LEU A 17 1.65 -11.75 15.93
C LEU A 17 2.82 -10.85 15.59
N GLY A 18 2.59 -9.84 14.74
CA GLY A 18 3.60 -8.89 14.31
C GLY A 18 3.19 -7.46 14.64
N PHE A 19 4.17 -6.64 14.98
CA PHE A 19 4.05 -5.20 15.19
C PHE A 19 5.04 -4.51 14.27
N THR A 20 4.61 -3.50 13.55
CA THR A 20 5.48 -2.68 12.72
C THR A 20 5.17 -1.22 12.97
N ALA A 21 6.19 -0.42 13.23
CA ALA A 21 6.09 1.02 13.30
C ALA A 21 7.16 1.62 12.38
N SER A 22 6.77 2.57 11.54
CA SER A 22 7.69 3.28 10.66
C SER A 22 7.42 4.77 10.67
N ASN A 23 8.51 5.52 10.58
CA ASN A 23 8.52 6.96 10.40
C ASN A 23 9.38 7.27 9.18
N SER A 24 8.93 8.15 8.32
CA SER A 24 9.71 8.65 7.20
C SER A 24 9.52 10.15 7.04
N GLN A 25 10.58 10.83 6.62
CA GLN A 25 10.60 12.27 6.35
C GLN A 25 11.30 12.51 5.01
N TYR A 26 10.78 13.46 4.26
CA TYR A 26 11.45 13.93 3.06
C TYR A 26 11.45 15.46 3.01
N HIS A 27 12.49 15.98 2.37
CA HIS A 27 12.64 17.38 2.08
C HIS A 27 12.96 17.51 0.60
N GLN A 28 12.28 18.41 -0.07
CA GLN A 28 12.49 18.72 -1.48
C GLN A 28 12.47 20.22 -1.65
N SER A 29 13.44 20.74 -2.41
CA SER A 29 13.44 22.14 -2.85
C SER A 29 12.84 22.18 -4.27
N VAL A 30 11.82 23.00 -4.47
CA VAL A 30 11.15 23.20 -5.74
C VAL A 30 11.41 24.64 -6.20
N ALA A 31 11.72 24.85 -7.47
CA ALA A 31 11.90 26.18 -8.01
C ALA A 31 10.57 26.95 -7.96
N GLY A 32 10.52 28.05 -7.21
CA GLY A 32 9.39 28.96 -7.13
C GLY A 32 9.68 30.27 -7.88
N PHE A 33 8.67 31.11 -8.06
CA PHE A 33 8.77 32.36 -8.78
C PHE A 33 9.73 33.39 -8.11
N ASN A 34 9.77 33.39 -6.77
CA ASN A 34 10.59 34.33 -5.97
C ASN A 34 11.80 33.63 -5.30
N GLY A 35 12.13 32.40 -5.69
CA GLY A 35 13.20 31.62 -5.09
C GLY A 35 12.82 30.16 -4.84
N PRO A 36 13.72 29.33 -4.34
CA PRO A 36 13.42 27.94 -4.04
C PRO A 36 12.44 27.84 -2.86
N ILE A 37 11.37 27.07 -3.06
CA ILE A 37 10.35 26.77 -2.05
C ILE A 37 10.72 25.43 -1.40
N SER A 38 10.80 25.39 -0.08
CA SER A 38 11.01 24.15 0.67
C SER A 38 9.68 23.39 0.85
N TYR A 39 9.62 22.17 0.34
CA TYR A 39 8.51 21.26 0.54
C TYR A 39 8.98 20.06 1.35
N ALA A 40 8.33 19.81 2.48
CA ALA A 40 8.68 18.71 3.37
C ALA A 40 7.45 17.87 3.68
N GLY A 41 7.66 16.58 3.91
CA GLY A 41 6.61 15.67 4.34
C GLY A 41 7.08 14.70 5.39
N LYS A 42 6.14 14.33 6.26
CA LYS A 42 6.34 13.35 7.32
C LYS A 42 5.24 12.31 7.26
N SER A 43 5.63 11.03 7.34
CA SER A 43 4.70 9.91 7.37
C SER A 43 4.99 9.02 8.58
N ASN A 44 3.95 8.68 9.34
CA ASN A 44 4.00 7.74 10.44
C ASN A 44 3.05 6.60 10.15
N ASN A 45 3.53 5.35 10.22
CA ASN A 45 2.72 4.17 10.03
C ASN A 45 2.86 3.25 11.24
N ALA A 46 1.75 2.69 11.68
CA ALA A 46 1.72 1.66 12.71
C ALA A 46 0.79 0.53 12.27
N GLU A 47 1.24 -0.70 12.43
CA GLU A 47 0.52 -1.91 12.04
C GLU A 47 0.62 -2.98 13.12
N VAL A 48 -0.50 -3.66 13.35
CA VAL A 48 -0.57 -4.90 14.13
C VAL A 48 -1.11 -5.98 13.20
N LYS A 49 -0.37 -7.07 13.06
CA LYS A 49 -0.65 -8.15 12.11
C LYS A 49 -0.79 -9.47 12.84
N LEU A 50 -1.94 -10.11 12.76
CA LEU A 50 -2.15 -11.47 13.21
C LEU A 50 -2.25 -12.39 11.99
N SER A 51 -1.36 -13.35 11.87
CA SER A 51 -1.38 -14.32 10.79
C SER A 51 -1.49 -15.75 11.32
N ARG A 52 -2.19 -16.60 10.57
CA ARG A 52 -2.33 -18.01 10.86
C ARG A 52 -2.04 -18.84 9.63
N LEU A 53 -1.15 -19.81 9.78
CA LEU A 53 -0.96 -20.86 8.80
C LEU A 53 -2.16 -21.82 8.87
N VAL A 54 -2.98 -21.84 7.80
CA VAL A 54 -4.22 -22.65 7.75
C VAL A 54 -4.05 -23.95 6.98
N TYR A 55 -3.12 -23.95 6.03
CA TYR A 55 -2.79 -25.15 5.26
C TYR A 55 -1.30 -25.17 4.89
N ARG A 56 -0.69 -26.33 4.98
CA ARG A 56 0.68 -26.57 4.53
C ARG A 56 0.87 -28.04 4.18
N ASP A 57 1.43 -28.30 3.01
CA ASP A 57 1.99 -29.59 2.62
C ASP A 57 3.42 -29.40 2.07
N GLN A 58 3.93 -30.36 1.32
CA GLN A 58 5.29 -30.30 0.77
C GLN A 58 5.45 -29.23 -0.30
N SER A 59 4.38 -28.91 -1.04
CA SER A 59 4.40 -27.99 -2.18
C SER A 59 3.55 -26.73 -1.98
N ARG A 60 2.69 -26.68 -0.96
CA ARG A 60 1.70 -25.60 -0.79
C ARG A 60 1.72 -25.03 0.61
N LYS A 61 1.47 -23.74 0.69
CA LYS A 61 1.31 -23.03 1.95
C LYS A 61 0.23 -21.97 1.82
N THR A 62 -0.78 -22.01 2.69
CA THR A 62 -1.83 -21.00 2.75
C THR A 62 -1.86 -20.35 4.13
N THR A 63 -1.86 -19.04 4.14
CA THR A 63 -1.87 -18.23 5.35
C THR A 63 -2.98 -17.20 5.28
N VAL A 64 -3.79 -17.09 6.32
CA VAL A 64 -4.74 -15.99 6.50
C VAL A 64 -4.11 -14.93 7.41
N VAL A 65 -4.41 -13.67 7.11
CA VAL A 65 -3.85 -12.53 7.84
C VAL A 65 -4.96 -11.53 8.14
N LEU A 66 -5.00 -11.07 9.39
CA LEU A 66 -5.77 -9.91 9.81
C LEU A 66 -4.78 -8.84 10.27
N LYS A 67 -4.87 -7.66 9.68
CA LYS A 67 -4.00 -6.52 9.97
C LYS A 67 -4.84 -5.32 10.39
N GLY A 68 -4.54 -4.74 11.54
CA GLY A 68 -4.97 -3.40 11.93
C GLY A 68 -3.90 -2.40 11.55
N PHE A 69 -4.27 -1.25 11.01
CA PHE A 69 -3.31 -0.24 10.59
C PHE A 69 -3.76 1.17 10.93
N ARG A 70 -2.78 2.04 11.17
CA ARG A 70 -2.92 3.49 11.21
C ARG A 70 -1.81 4.11 10.37
N ARG A 71 -2.19 4.99 9.45
CA ARG A 71 -1.29 5.77 8.61
C ARG A 71 -1.58 7.24 8.82
N GLU A 72 -0.54 8.02 9.08
CA GLU A 72 -0.61 9.46 9.20
C GLU A 72 0.40 10.09 8.25
N SER A 73 -0.02 11.08 7.48
CA SER A 73 0.87 11.86 6.62
C SER A 73 0.57 13.34 6.79
N ARG A 74 1.63 14.16 6.82
CA ARG A 74 1.57 15.62 6.90
C ARG A 74 2.55 16.19 5.91
N ASN A 75 2.14 17.25 5.24
CA ASN A 75 2.99 18.01 4.34
C ASN A 75 3.08 19.46 4.81
N VAL A 76 4.24 20.05 4.59
CA VAL A 76 4.61 21.39 5.04
C VAL A 76 5.25 22.14 3.87
N ILE A 77 4.85 23.39 3.64
CA ILE A 77 5.50 24.31 2.71
C ILE A 77 6.03 25.49 3.52
N GLU A 78 7.36 25.74 3.44
CA GLU A 78 8.02 26.83 4.14
C GLU A 78 7.61 26.91 5.63
N ASP A 79 7.71 25.77 6.34
CA ASP A 79 7.33 25.60 7.75
C ASP A 79 5.83 25.78 8.07
N THR A 80 4.99 25.97 7.05
CA THR A 80 3.54 26.04 7.23
C THR A 80 2.90 24.69 6.91
N GLU A 81 2.22 24.08 7.89
CA GLU A 81 1.48 22.83 7.67
C GLU A 81 0.30 23.09 6.73
N LEU A 82 0.11 22.19 5.76
CA LEU A 82 -1.03 22.19 4.87
C LEU A 82 -2.16 21.35 5.48
N PRO A 83 -3.22 21.98 6.07
CA PRO A 83 -4.26 21.25 6.78
C PRO A 83 -4.97 20.22 5.90
N ASP A 84 -5.19 20.54 4.62
CA ASP A 84 -5.84 19.65 3.65
C ASP A 84 -4.99 18.41 3.28
N GLN A 85 -3.70 18.47 3.57
CA GLN A 85 -2.77 17.36 3.35
C GLN A 85 -2.39 16.60 4.62
N HIS A 86 -2.99 16.97 5.76
CA HIS A 86 -2.89 16.21 6.98
C HIS A 86 -3.91 15.07 6.99
N ARG A 87 -3.47 13.89 6.62
CA ARG A 87 -4.30 12.69 6.50
C ARG A 87 -4.01 11.71 7.62
N VAL A 88 -5.06 11.23 8.26
CA VAL A 88 -4.98 10.13 9.24
C VAL A 88 -6.00 9.08 8.84
N VAL A 89 -5.51 7.93 8.38
CA VAL A 89 -6.33 6.79 7.97
C VAL A 89 -6.07 5.64 8.92
N GLY A 90 -7.13 5.08 9.47
CA GLY A 90 -7.08 3.89 10.32
C GLY A 90 -8.11 2.86 9.87
N GLY A 91 -7.77 1.60 10.00
CA GLY A 91 -8.65 0.54 9.56
C GLY A 91 -8.08 -0.85 9.75
N TRP A 92 -8.63 -1.79 9.02
CA TRP A 92 -8.18 -3.18 9.01
C TRP A 92 -8.13 -3.74 7.60
N GLU A 93 -7.34 -4.78 7.44
CA GLU A 93 -7.19 -5.53 6.21
C GLU A 93 -7.20 -7.03 6.51
N PHE A 94 -8.02 -7.76 5.78
CA PHE A 94 -8.00 -9.22 5.79
C PHE A 94 -7.38 -9.69 4.48
N SER A 95 -6.41 -10.61 4.55
CA SER A 95 -5.80 -11.18 3.34
C SER A 95 -5.61 -12.69 3.45
N LEU A 96 -5.69 -13.32 2.27
CA LEU A 96 -5.38 -14.72 2.03
C LEU A 96 -4.12 -14.77 1.15
N ASN A 97 -3.07 -15.41 1.65
CA ASN A 97 -1.82 -15.60 0.93
C ASN A 97 -1.65 -17.09 0.65
N HIS A 98 -1.41 -17.41 -0.61
CA HIS A 98 -1.16 -18.78 -1.07
C HIS A 98 0.14 -18.84 -1.84
N ARG A 99 0.98 -19.81 -1.51
CA ARG A 99 2.19 -20.14 -2.26
C ARG A 99 2.13 -21.60 -2.67
N GLU A 100 2.45 -21.86 -3.93
CA GLU A 100 2.54 -23.20 -4.48
C GLU A 100 3.83 -23.38 -5.27
N PHE A 101 4.50 -24.51 -5.05
CA PHE A 101 5.65 -24.94 -5.82
C PHE A 101 5.17 -25.98 -6.84
N ILE A 102 5.33 -25.66 -8.11
CA ILE A 102 4.89 -26.49 -9.27
C ILE A 102 6.16 -26.91 -10.00
N GLY A 103 6.71 -28.07 -9.61
CA GLY A 103 8.07 -28.45 -10.03
C GLY A 103 9.09 -27.42 -9.55
N ASP A 104 9.83 -26.82 -10.48
CA ASP A 104 10.82 -25.77 -10.18
C ASP A 104 10.19 -24.35 -10.17
N ALA A 105 8.91 -24.22 -10.55
CA ALA A 105 8.23 -22.95 -10.55
C ALA A 105 7.61 -22.61 -9.19
N THR A 106 7.52 -21.33 -8.88
CA THR A 106 6.85 -20.81 -7.69
C THR A 106 5.71 -19.89 -8.10
N LEU A 107 4.52 -20.19 -7.65
CA LEU A 107 3.33 -19.36 -7.78
C LEU A 107 2.99 -18.75 -6.40
N ASP A 108 2.90 -17.42 -6.33
CA ASP A 108 2.43 -16.70 -5.16
C ASP A 108 1.13 -15.96 -5.52
N GLY A 109 0.11 -16.11 -4.70
CA GLY A 109 -1.16 -15.42 -4.83
C GLY A 109 -1.56 -14.72 -3.53
N THR A 110 -2.05 -13.50 -3.64
CA THR A 110 -2.60 -12.74 -2.51
C THR A 110 -3.95 -12.15 -2.90
N LEU A 111 -4.96 -12.37 -2.08
CA LEU A 111 -6.24 -11.68 -2.14
C LEU A 111 -6.40 -10.89 -0.85
N ALA A 112 -6.76 -9.62 -0.94
CA ALA A 112 -6.97 -8.80 0.24
C ALA A 112 -8.23 -7.94 0.13
N TYR A 113 -8.85 -7.71 1.30
CA TYR A 113 -9.90 -6.73 1.50
C TYR A 113 -9.46 -5.76 2.57
N LYS A 114 -9.37 -4.49 2.21
CA LYS A 114 -8.97 -3.38 3.09
C LYS A 114 -10.16 -2.48 3.34
N ARG A 115 -10.37 -2.13 4.61
CA ARG A 115 -11.43 -1.23 5.04
C ARG A 115 -10.89 -0.15 5.95
N GLY A 116 -11.03 1.10 5.52
CA GLY A 116 -10.87 2.27 6.38
C GLY A 116 -12.06 2.39 7.33
N THR A 117 -11.78 2.75 8.56
CA THR A 117 -12.79 3.00 9.60
C THR A 117 -12.55 4.37 10.23
N GLY A 118 -13.49 4.90 10.99
CA GLY A 118 -13.25 6.09 11.82
C GLY A 118 -12.44 5.83 13.08
N GLY A 119 -11.92 4.61 13.26
CA GLY A 119 -11.12 4.21 14.43
C GLY A 119 -9.67 4.68 14.39
N PHE A 120 -8.94 4.47 15.48
CA PHE A 120 -7.50 4.77 15.62
C PHE A 120 -7.15 6.26 15.38
N GLY A 121 -8.08 7.18 15.71
CA GLY A 121 -7.88 8.62 15.48
C GLY A 121 -7.92 9.03 14.01
N ALA A 122 -8.53 8.21 13.15
CA ALA A 122 -8.72 8.55 11.73
C ALA A 122 -9.51 9.86 11.58
N ARG A 123 -9.13 10.66 10.60
CA ARG A 123 -9.79 11.92 10.23
C ARG A 123 -10.55 11.73 8.91
N PRO A 124 -11.66 12.45 8.70
CA PRO A 124 -12.23 12.57 7.37
C PRO A 124 -11.18 13.05 6.38
N ALA A 125 -11.23 12.56 5.15
CA ALA A 125 -10.36 13.08 4.10
C ALA A 125 -10.74 14.53 3.78
N ALA A 126 -9.78 15.34 3.33
CA ALA A 126 -10.06 16.72 2.92
C ALA A 126 -11.14 16.78 1.85
N GLU A 127 -11.16 15.82 0.96
CA GLU A 127 -12.15 15.65 -0.09
C GLU A 127 -13.57 15.40 0.47
N GLU A 128 -13.69 14.72 1.62
CA GLU A 128 -14.98 14.53 2.31
C GLU A 128 -15.50 15.85 2.92
N ILE A 129 -14.61 16.71 3.40
CA ILE A 129 -14.96 17.97 4.08
C ILE A 129 -15.30 19.05 3.07
N ALA A 130 -14.56 19.17 1.98
CA ALA A 130 -14.74 20.20 0.97
C ALA A 130 -16.13 20.18 0.30
N PHE A 131 -16.75 19.00 0.23
CA PHE A 131 -18.08 18.80 -0.35
C PHE A 131 -19.18 18.59 0.68
N GLY A 132 -18.87 18.64 1.98
CA GLY A 132 -19.80 18.38 3.08
C GLY A 132 -20.92 19.44 3.26
N ASN A 133 -20.86 20.56 2.54
CA ASN A 133 -21.88 21.62 2.58
C ASN A 133 -23.07 21.38 1.64
N GLY A 134 -23.36 20.13 1.29
CA GLY A 134 -24.58 19.75 0.58
C GLY A 134 -24.53 19.90 -0.95
N ALA A 135 -23.38 20.18 -1.53
CA ALA A 135 -23.28 20.57 -2.94
C ALA A 135 -22.84 19.48 -3.92
N SER A 136 -22.43 18.29 -3.53
CA SER A 136 -22.18 17.21 -4.51
C SER A 136 -22.13 15.83 -3.86
N PRO A 137 -22.78 14.80 -4.47
CA PRO A 137 -22.63 13.40 -4.09
C PRO A 137 -21.31 12.76 -4.55
N PHE A 138 -20.45 13.49 -5.25
CA PHE A 138 -19.17 13.00 -5.75
C PHE A 138 -18.06 13.31 -4.76
N LEU A 139 -17.85 12.38 -3.82
CA LEU A 139 -16.66 12.35 -2.98
C LEU A 139 -15.46 11.93 -3.86
N GLU A 140 -14.50 12.79 -4.02
CA GLU A 140 -13.27 12.49 -4.79
C GLU A 140 -12.29 11.59 -4.02
N GLY A 141 -12.63 11.21 -2.80
CA GLY A 141 -11.87 10.31 -1.96
C GLY A 141 -12.40 10.24 -0.53
N THR A 142 -12.23 9.10 0.12
CA THR A 142 -12.65 8.91 1.51
C THR A 142 -11.61 8.17 2.35
N SER A 143 -11.47 8.57 3.61
CA SER A 143 -10.69 7.82 4.60
C SER A 143 -11.35 6.50 5.01
N ARG A 144 -12.66 6.34 4.73
CA ARG A 144 -13.46 5.12 4.99
C ARG A 144 -13.51 4.18 3.78
N LEU A 145 -12.38 4.01 3.13
CA LEU A 145 -12.24 3.23 1.91
C LEU A 145 -12.68 1.76 2.07
N LYS A 146 -13.17 1.20 0.97
CA LYS A 146 -13.46 -0.23 0.80
C LYS A 146 -12.79 -0.69 -0.48
N LEU A 147 -11.75 -1.51 -0.35
CA LEU A 147 -10.84 -1.85 -1.41
C LEU A 147 -10.54 -3.34 -1.42
N TYR A 148 -10.68 -3.97 -2.58
CA TYR A 148 -10.21 -5.33 -2.85
C TYR A 148 -8.96 -5.26 -3.70
N THR A 149 -7.98 -6.08 -3.39
CA THR A 149 -6.77 -6.23 -4.21
C THR A 149 -6.48 -7.70 -4.45
N ALA A 150 -5.99 -8.00 -5.63
CA ALA A 150 -5.46 -9.31 -5.98
C ALA A 150 -4.08 -9.14 -6.61
N GLU A 151 -3.16 -9.98 -6.19
CA GLU A 151 -1.82 -10.05 -6.76
C GLU A 151 -1.46 -11.50 -7.00
N VAL A 152 -0.94 -11.80 -8.19
CA VAL A 152 -0.42 -13.12 -8.56
C VAL A 152 0.94 -12.96 -9.19
N SER A 153 1.95 -13.63 -8.66
CA SER A 153 3.28 -13.68 -9.24
C SER A 153 3.67 -15.12 -9.58
N LEU A 154 4.31 -15.28 -10.73
CA LEU A 154 4.85 -16.55 -11.20
C LEU A 154 6.34 -16.39 -11.49
N ASN A 155 7.15 -17.24 -10.87
CA ASN A 155 8.56 -17.40 -11.17
C ASN A 155 8.77 -18.83 -11.67
N ALA A 156 9.16 -18.98 -12.93
CA ALA A 156 9.33 -20.29 -13.57
C ALA A 156 10.71 -20.35 -14.26
N PRO A 157 11.67 -21.11 -13.73
CA PRO A 157 12.89 -21.43 -14.46
C PRO A 157 12.54 -22.44 -15.57
N PHE A 158 13.13 -22.27 -16.74
CA PHE A 158 12.98 -23.18 -17.87
C PHE A 158 14.27 -23.25 -18.69
N LYS A 159 14.38 -24.24 -19.54
CA LYS A 159 15.51 -24.39 -20.48
C LYS A 159 15.02 -24.20 -21.92
N LEU A 160 15.80 -23.48 -22.70
CA LEU A 160 15.62 -23.34 -24.12
C LEU A 160 16.92 -23.83 -24.80
N GLY A 161 16.93 -25.07 -25.25
CA GLY A 161 18.17 -25.75 -25.67
C GLY A 161 19.09 -25.95 -24.44
N GLU A 162 20.32 -25.46 -24.52
CA GLU A 162 21.30 -25.50 -23.42
C GLU A 162 21.21 -24.31 -22.45
N GLU A 163 20.46 -23.27 -22.84
CA GLU A 163 20.33 -22.05 -22.06
C GLU A 163 19.31 -22.19 -20.93
N LYS A 164 19.71 -21.74 -19.73
CA LYS A 164 18.83 -21.67 -18.55
C LYS A 164 18.20 -20.28 -18.49
N LEU A 165 16.90 -20.22 -18.60
CA LEU A 165 16.11 -18.99 -18.56
C LEU A 165 15.18 -18.99 -17.35
N ARG A 166 14.72 -17.80 -16.97
CA ARG A 166 13.72 -17.62 -15.92
C ARG A 166 12.62 -16.69 -16.43
N TYR A 167 11.40 -17.15 -16.37
CA TYR A 167 10.23 -16.30 -16.54
C TYR A 167 9.83 -15.72 -15.17
N SER A 168 9.57 -14.41 -15.10
CA SER A 168 9.00 -13.75 -13.93
C SER A 168 7.84 -12.87 -14.39
N GLY A 169 6.64 -13.19 -13.93
CA GLY A 169 5.42 -12.46 -14.23
C GLY A 169 4.74 -12.00 -12.96
N LEU A 170 4.11 -10.80 -13.00
CA LEU A 170 3.32 -10.23 -11.93
C LEU A 170 2.05 -9.64 -12.50
N VAL A 171 0.90 -10.04 -11.95
CA VAL A 171 -0.41 -9.47 -12.27
C VAL A 171 -0.99 -8.87 -11.00
N ARG A 172 -1.45 -7.62 -11.09
CA ARG A 172 -2.14 -6.91 -10.01
C ARG A 172 -3.50 -6.44 -10.49
N ALA A 173 -4.48 -6.53 -9.61
CA ALA A 173 -5.82 -6.01 -9.84
C ALA A 173 -6.33 -5.33 -8.58
N GLN A 174 -7.12 -4.27 -8.76
CA GLN A 174 -7.71 -3.49 -7.70
C GLN A 174 -9.17 -3.18 -8.03
N TRP A 175 -10.06 -3.33 -7.05
CA TRP A 175 -11.48 -2.97 -7.14
C TRP A 175 -11.88 -2.18 -5.92
N ASN A 176 -12.27 -0.94 -6.11
CA ASN A 176 -12.81 -0.09 -5.07
C ASN A 176 -14.35 -0.14 -5.03
N ARG A 177 -14.88 0.03 -3.84
CA ARG A 177 -16.33 0.19 -3.61
C ARG A 177 -16.68 1.59 -3.09
N THR A 178 -15.66 2.42 -2.93
CA THR A 178 -15.74 3.82 -2.50
C THR A 178 -14.72 4.60 -3.29
N PRO A 179 -14.90 5.91 -3.52
CA PRO A 179 -13.87 6.76 -4.07
C PRO A 179 -12.59 6.67 -3.23
N LEU A 180 -11.45 6.61 -3.89
CA LEU A 180 -10.15 6.44 -3.24
C LEU A 180 -9.41 7.78 -3.16
N THR A 181 -8.75 8.03 -2.03
CA THR A 181 -7.79 9.12 -1.94
C THR A 181 -6.59 8.84 -2.87
N PRO A 182 -5.88 9.86 -3.35
CA PRO A 182 -4.74 9.67 -4.26
C PRO A 182 -3.70 8.65 -3.76
N GLN A 183 -3.55 8.50 -2.44
CA GLN A 183 -2.62 7.56 -1.82
C GLN A 183 -3.03 6.07 -1.93
N ASP A 184 -4.30 5.80 -2.18
CA ASP A 184 -4.85 4.44 -2.26
C ASP A 184 -5.26 4.07 -3.70
N ARG A 185 -5.12 4.99 -4.67
CA ARG A 185 -5.37 4.75 -6.11
C ARG A 185 -4.31 3.83 -6.69
N PHE A 186 -4.70 3.08 -7.71
CA PHE A 186 -3.77 2.22 -8.45
C PHE A 186 -2.91 3.08 -9.38
N ALA A 187 -1.60 3.08 -9.14
CA ALA A 187 -0.65 3.81 -9.98
C ALA A 187 -0.06 2.89 -11.05
N ILE A 188 -0.14 3.31 -12.32
CA ILE A 188 0.52 2.67 -13.46
C ILE A 188 1.56 3.66 -13.98
N GLY A 189 2.76 3.17 -14.21
CA GLY A 189 3.89 3.98 -14.63
C GLY A 189 4.86 4.23 -13.48
N GLY A 190 6.08 4.51 -13.86
CA GLY A 190 7.19 4.72 -12.96
C GLY A 190 8.39 3.87 -13.37
N ARG A 191 9.55 4.30 -12.95
CA ARG A 191 10.87 3.76 -13.33
C ARG A 191 10.98 2.23 -13.17
N TYR A 192 10.22 1.64 -12.25
CA TYR A 192 10.29 0.21 -11.92
C TYR A 192 9.11 -0.62 -12.44
N THR A 193 8.08 0.02 -12.98
CA THR A 193 6.85 -0.66 -13.41
C THR A 193 6.68 -0.72 -14.92
N VAL A 194 7.19 0.28 -15.65
CA VAL A 194 7.12 0.33 -17.11
C VAL A 194 8.49 0.70 -17.66
N ARG A 195 9.09 -0.18 -18.47
CA ARG A 195 10.36 0.11 -19.14
C ARG A 195 10.22 1.29 -20.13
N GLY A 196 11.17 2.22 -20.05
CA GLY A 196 11.17 3.42 -20.90
C GLY A 196 10.35 4.59 -20.33
N PHE A 197 9.75 4.42 -19.15
CA PHE A 197 9.13 5.52 -18.41
C PHE A 197 10.18 6.18 -17.52
N ASP A 198 10.36 7.48 -17.61
CA ASP A 198 11.32 8.24 -16.80
C ASP A 198 10.92 8.34 -15.33
N GLY A 199 9.64 8.10 -15.01
CA GLY A 199 9.09 8.10 -13.67
C GLY A 199 8.66 9.47 -13.18
N GLU A 200 8.68 10.50 -14.02
CA GLU A 200 8.21 11.84 -13.65
C GLU A 200 6.69 11.95 -13.64
N THR A 201 6.01 11.10 -14.42
CA THR A 201 4.56 11.04 -14.47
C THR A 201 4.05 9.63 -14.21
N SER A 202 3.06 9.49 -13.33
CA SER A 202 2.34 8.24 -13.13
C SER A 202 0.85 8.44 -13.42
N LEU A 203 0.24 7.49 -14.11
CA LEU A 203 -1.21 7.46 -14.28
C LEU A 203 -1.81 6.78 -13.05
N MET A 204 -2.77 7.46 -12.42
CA MET A 204 -3.53 6.92 -11.30
C MET A 204 -4.95 6.63 -11.78
N GLY A 205 -5.40 5.40 -11.58
CA GLY A 205 -6.76 4.93 -11.86
C GLY A 205 -7.50 4.50 -10.59
N GLU A 206 -8.81 4.55 -10.67
CA GLU A 206 -9.72 3.93 -9.69
C GLU A 206 -10.17 2.57 -10.17
#